data_d6b0de730ddb93af616db6a5bb419f1a
#
_entry.id   d6b0de730ddb93af616db6a5bb419f1a
#
_cell.length_a   1.000
_cell.length_b   1.000
_cell.length_c   1.000
_cell.angle_alpha   90.00
_cell.angle_beta   90.00
_cell.angle_gamma   90.00
#
_symmetry.space_group_name_H-M   'P 1'
#
loop_
_entity.id
_entity.type
_entity.pdbx_description
1 polymer ?
#
loop_
_entity_poly.entity_id
_entity_poly.type
_entity_poly.pdbx_seq_one_letter_code
_entity_poly.pdbx_strand_id
1 'polypeptide(L)'
;MKKALLVVVLALFTLAVMPVVAQDQPFAGKKVVVVTQEGSAIGGPAEKYGAEWAAATGATVEVQRFAFADLYPKIITALQTGTGEFDVLIYASDWMGDIAGGGYVSPIPDDVKEAVEWDDILPLYRERIADWGGTTYAVPFDGDSHMMYYRKDLVNPNSPYAAEFKEKYGWDLDEPQTWTQYKQIAEFFQGREVDTAGVTAPISGVAEALRKKAQSFWFLMDRAAGYSKIPGNPYFFFDENMKPLVNNPGWVQGLQDWVDIYNCCAAPDMINFDVVNVRAVFPAGQSVFGLDWGDVGPITIDPNASVVQGLAGFGVTPGAEKYWDYTTGAWVDAEGGVNKAPFIAFGGWVISVAADSDVQDAAFDYVKYLSGKDLAGTLAVTGGTGVNPLRQSQFDNLDLWTGAGFDEESAKDYLDAIKATIDDPNAIVDLRIPGAFEYFDALDAGIAKAITGEADPQTALDEVVATWDAITDRLGRENQLTLYKQSLGVE
;
A
#
# COMPACT_ATOMS: atom_id res chain seq x y z
N MET A 1 31.48 -45.17 -77.44
CA MET A 1 30.12 -44.70 -77.33
C MET A 1 29.54 -45.29 -76.03
N LYS A 2 29.63 -44.60 -74.95
CA LYS A 2 29.04 -45.03 -73.66
C LYS A 2 27.85 -44.07 -73.33
N LYS A 3 26.64 -44.61 -73.29
CA LYS A 3 25.41 -43.85 -72.89
C LYS A 3 25.37 -43.79 -71.36
N ALA A 4 25.43 -42.59 -70.88
CA ALA A 4 25.18 -42.32 -69.44
C ALA A 4 23.66 -42.26 -69.22
N LEU A 5 23.17 -43.06 -68.26
CA LEU A 5 21.76 -43.09 -67.78
C LEU A 5 21.62 -42.14 -66.61
N LEU A 6 20.86 -41.08 -66.79
CA LEU A 6 20.56 -40.09 -65.77
C LEU A 6 19.33 -40.60 -64.95
N VAL A 7 19.55 -41.01 -63.72
CA VAL A 7 18.46 -41.37 -62.80
C VAL A 7 18.06 -40.10 -62.02
N VAL A 8 16.87 -39.60 -62.31
CA VAL A 8 16.25 -38.47 -61.53
C VAL A 8 15.51 -39.08 -60.34
N VAL A 9 16.04 -38.89 -59.14
CA VAL A 9 15.36 -39.25 -57.88
C VAL A 9 14.42 -38.08 -57.48
N LEU A 10 13.12 -38.29 -57.63
CA LEU A 10 12.09 -37.38 -57.19
C LEU A 10 11.86 -37.60 -55.68
N ALA A 11 12.43 -36.71 -54.82
CA ALA A 11 12.14 -36.72 -53.40
C ALA A 11 10.78 -36.07 -53.16
N LEU A 12 9.75 -36.88 -52.85
CA LEU A 12 8.48 -36.39 -52.32
C LEU A 12 8.68 -35.91 -50.89
N PHE A 13 8.72 -34.58 -50.72
CA PHE A 13 8.54 -33.97 -49.40
C PHE A 13 7.06 -34.04 -49.02
N THR A 14 6.69 -34.99 -48.17
CA THR A 14 5.42 -34.98 -47.48
C THR A 14 5.52 -33.89 -46.39
N LEU A 15 4.94 -32.71 -46.61
CA LEU A 15 4.64 -31.77 -45.53
C LEU A 15 3.70 -32.47 -44.57
N ALA A 16 4.22 -32.86 -43.41
CA ALA A 16 3.39 -33.21 -42.28
C ALA A 16 2.71 -31.91 -41.80
N VAL A 17 1.46 -31.73 -42.17
CA VAL A 17 0.58 -30.71 -41.54
C VAL A 17 0.37 -31.19 -40.12
N MET A 18 1.16 -30.66 -39.18
CA MET A 18 0.82 -30.79 -37.76
C MET A 18 -0.55 -30.14 -37.55
N PRO A 19 -1.49 -30.80 -36.94
CA PRO A 19 -2.73 -30.15 -36.58
C PRO A 19 -2.37 -28.99 -35.63
N VAL A 20 -2.63 -27.75 -36.05
CA VAL A 20 -2.70 -26.61 -35.15
C VAL A 20 -3.86 -26.98 -34.23
N VAL A 21 -3.55 -27.36 -32.99
CA VAL A 21 -4.55 -27.45 -31.94
C VAL A 21 -5.11 -26.04 -31.85
N ALA A 22 -6.34 -25.85 -32.28
CA ALA A 22 -7.03 -24.58 -32.12
C ALA A 22 -7.00 -24.30 -30.61
N GLN A 23 -6.32 -23.24 -30.21
CA GLN A 23 -6.32 -22.79 -28.84
C GLN A 23 -7.78 -22.48 -28.50
N ASP A 24 -8.30 -23.08 -27.45
CA ASP A 24 -9.65 -22.79 -27.00
C ASP A 24 -9.74 -21.29 -26.71
N GLN A 25 -10.63 -20.58 -27.35
CA GLN A 25 -10.82 -19.14 -27.20
C GLN A 25 -12.21 -18.86 -26.58
N PRO A 26 -12.38 -19.18 -25.29
CA PRO A 26 -13.68 -19.17 -24.63
C PRO A 26 -14.35 -17.79 -24.63
N PHE A 27 -13.57 -16.72 -24.77
CA PHE A 27 -14.09 -15.35 -24.75
C PHE A 27 -13.87 -14.59 -26.06
N ALA A 28 -13.75 -15.31 -27.19
CA ALA A 28 -13.57 -14.69 -28.50
C ALA A 28 -14.67 -13.66 -28.78
N GLY A 29 -14.25 -12.43 -29.08
CA GLY A 29 -15.15 -11.31 -29.38
C GLY A 29 -15.71 -10.57 -28.14
N LYS A 30 -15.43 -11.04 -26.92
CA LYS A 30 -15.75 -10.27 -25.71
C LYS A 30 -14.68 -9.20 -25.46
N LYS A 31 -15.10 -8.05 -24.93
CA LYS A 31 -14.23 -6.97 -24.48
C LYS A 31 -14.43 -6.75 -23.00
N VAL A 32 -13.34 -6.78 -22.23
CA VAL A 32 -13.34 -6.42 -20.81
C VAL A 32 -12.69 -5.06 -20.65
N VAL A 33 -13.38 -4.12 -20.01
CA VAL A 33 -12.90 -2.78 -19.71
C VAL A 33 -12.52 -2.72 -18.22
N VAL A 34 -11.26 -2.46 -17.96
CA VAL A 34 -10.68 -2.39 -16.61
C VAL A 34 -10.38 -0.94 -16.27
N VAL A 35 -10.76 -0.50 -15.06
CA VAL A 35 -10.37 0.82 -14.54
C VAL A 35 -9.42 0.68 -13.36
N THR A 36 -8.33 1.48 -13.35
CA THR A 36 -7.35 1.45 -12.27
C THR A 36 -6.48 2.71 -12.24
N GLN A 37 -5.56 2.76 -11.26
CA GLN A 37 -4.56 3.82 -11.12
C GLN A 37 -3.57 3.80 -12.30
N GLU A 38 -3.15 4.99 -12.74
CA GLU A 38 -2.06 5.15 -13.71
C GLU A 38 -0.68 4.77 -13.14
N GLY A 39 0.31 4.65 -14.02
CA GLY A 39 1.68 4.32 -13.64
C GLY A 39 2.00 2.83 -13.72
N SER A 40 3.21 2.48 -13.24
CA SER A 40 3.74 1.12 -13.28
C SER A 40 3.25 0.24 -12.14
N ALA A 41 2.85 0.85 -11.02
CA ALA A 41 2.56 0.12 -9.78
C ALA A 41 1.35 -0.84 -9.93
N ILE A 42 0.17 -0.32 -10.14
CA ILE A 42 -1.06 -1.12 -10.25
C ILE A 42 -1.53 -1.26 -11.71
N GLY A 43 -1.54 -0.15 -12.45
CA GLY A 43 -1.97 -0.15 -13.84
C GLY A 43 -1.04 -0.93 -14.78
N GLY A 44 0.26 -0.94 -14.50
CA GLY A 44 1.24 -1.70 -15.30
C GLY A 44 0.98 -3.22 -15.32
N PRO A 45 0.86 -3.89 -14.17
CA PRO A 45 0.46 -5.29 -14.09
C PRO A 45 -0.88 -5.57 -14.77
N ALA A 46 -1.92 -4.76 -14.51
CA ALA A 46 -3.24 -4.94 -15.14
C ALA A 46 -3.16 -4.90 -16.67
N GLU A 47 -2.39 -3.98 -17.25
CA GLU A 47 -2.22 -3.85 -18.70
C GLU A 47 -1.40 -5.00 -19.28
N LYS A 48 -0.21 -5.29 -18.71
CA LYS A 48 0.68 -6.33 -19.20
C LYS A 48 0.02 -7.71 -19.18
N TYR A 49 -0.48 -8.10 -18.02
CA TYR A 49 -1.06 -9.44 -17.84
C TYR A 49 -2.47 -9.53 -18.40
N GLY A 50 -3.18 -8.41 -18.51
CA GLY A 50 -4.42 -8.32 -19.28
C GLY A 50 -4.22 -8.64 -20.76
N ALA A 51 -3.14 -8.15 -21.36
CA ALA A 51 -2.80 -8.49 -22.75
C ALA A 51 -2.46 -9.97 -22.92
N GLU A 52 -1.75 -10.58 -21.97
CA GLU A 52 -1.43 -12.01 -21.97
C GLU A 52 -2.69 -12.87 -21.85
N TRP A 53 -3.59 -12.53 -20.90
CA TRP A 53 -4.88 -13.19 -20.74
C TRP A 53 -5.75 -13.08 -22.01
N ALA A 54 -5.82 -11.88 -22.61
CA ALA A 54 -6.58 -11.64 -23.84
C ALA A 54 -6.06 -12.52 -24.99
N ALA A 55 -4.74 -12.61 -25.13
CA ALA A 55 -4.12 -13.47 -26.17
C ALA A 55 -4.44 -14.96 -25.96
N ALA A 56 -4.51 -15.41 -24.69
CA ALA A 56 -4.82 -16.80 -24.37
C ALA A 56 -6.28 -17.16 -24.58
N THR A 57 -7.21 -16.22 -24.35
CA THR A 57 -8.68 -16.47 -24.28
C THR A 57 -9.45 -15.99 -25.51
N GLY A 58 -8.80 -15.20 -26.40
CA GLY A 58 -9.45 -14.59 -27.57
C GLY A 58 -10.28 -13.35 -27.25
N ALA A 59 -10.32 -12.91 -26.01
CA ALA A 59 -10.93 -11.65 -25.59
C ALA A 59 -10.10 -10.43 -26.00
N THR A 60 -10.65 -9.24 -25.74
CA THR A 60 -9.91 -7.96 -25.73
C THR A 60 -9.96 -7.37 -24.33
N VAL A 61 -8.84 -6.77 -23.87
CA VAL A 61 -8.80 -5.99 -22.63
C VAL A 61 -8.47 -4.55 -22.95
N GLU A 62 -9.24 -3.62 -22.39
CA GLU A 62 -8.92 -2.20 -22.37
C GLU A 62 -8.71 -1.75 -20.94
N VAL A 63 -7.50 -1.27 -20.59
CA VAL A 63 -7.20 -0.76 -19.25
C VAL A 63 -7.23 0.76 -19.29
N GLN A 64 -8.21 1.37 -18.63
CA GLN A 64 -8.34 2.81 -18.44
C GLN A 64 -7.65 3.19 -17.13
N ARG A 65 -6.68 4.10 -17.19
CA ARG A 65 -5.83 4.47 -16.07
C ARG A 65 -5.97 5.94 -15.75
N PHE A 66 -6.13 6.26 -14.45
CA PHE A 66 -6.31 7.61 -13.94
C PHE A 66 -5.34 7.91 -12.82
N ALA A 67 -4.94 9.17 -12.66
CA ALA A 67 -4.22 9.60 -11.46
C ALA A 67 -5.03 9.25 -10.20
N PHE A 68 -4.36 8.94 -9.09
CA PHE A 68 -5.04 8.53 -7.85
C PHE A 68 -6.16 9.50 -7.44
N ALA A 69 -5.88 10.81 -7.50
CA ALA A 69 -6.86 11.84 -7.13
C ALA A 69 -8.11 11.87 -8.03
N ASP A 70 -8.02 11.38 -9.27
CA ASP A 70 -9.10 11.38 -10.25
C ASP A 70 -9.81 10.02 -10.34
N LEU A 71 -9.18 8.95 -9.85
CA LEU A 71 -9.66 7.58 -10.00
C LEU A 71 -10.98 7.35 -9.27
N TYR A 72 -11.07 7.70 -7.98
CA TYR A 72 -12.31 7.54 -7.21
C TYR A 72 -13.49 8.30 -7.82
N PRO A 73 -13.39 9.62 -8.10
CA PRO A 73 -14.48 10.36 -8.75
C PRO A 73 -14.91 9.75 -10.09
N LYS A 74 -13.96 9.23 -10.86
CA LYS A 74 -14.24 8.60 -12.17
C LYS A 74 -15.04 7.30 -12.01
N ILE A 75 -14.59 6.42 -11.10
CA ILE A 75 -15.28 5.16 -10.79
C ILE A 75 -16.69 5.44 -10.29
N ILE A 76 -16.82 6.25 -9.23
CA ILE A 76 -18.11 6.45 -8.58
C ILE A 76 -19.12 7.13 -9.50
N THR A 77 -18.68 8.06 -10.36
CA THR A 77 -19.55 8.70 -11.35
C THR A 77 -20.07 7.69 -12.37
N ALA A 78 -19.22 6.82 -12.90
CA ALA A 78 -19.63 5.79 -13.85
C ALA A 78 -20.63 4.81 -13.23
N LEU A 79 -20.36 4.34 -12.01
CA LEU A 79 -21.24 3.42 -11.28
C LEU A 79 -22.60 4.04 -10.94
N GLN A 80 -22.63 5.28 -10.44
CA GLN A 80 -23.87 5.98 -10.10
C GLN A 80 -24.75 6.31 -11.31
N THR A 81 -24.13 6.55 -12.46
CA THR A 81 -24.87 6.85 -13.70
C THR A 81 -25.31 5.58 -14.45
N GLY A 82 -24.82 4.40 -14.05
CA GLY A 82 -25.17 3.11 -14.65
C GLY A 82 -24.82 3.05 -16.14
N THR A 83 -23.65 3.58 -16.51
CA THR A 83 -23.23 3.66 -17.92
C THR A 83 -22.68 2.33 -18.45
N GLY A 84 -22.37 1.34 -17.56
CA GLY A 84 -21.68 0.11 -17.95
C GLY A 84 -20.30 0.39 -18.56
N GLU A 85 -19.64 1.48 -18.12
CA GLU A 85 -18.34 1.90 -18.69
C GLU A 85 -17.22 0.94 -18.33
N PHE A 86 -17.29 0.31 -17.14
CA PHE A 86 -16.27 -0.57 -16.59
C PHE A 86 -16.84 -1.94 -16.23
N ASP A 87 -16.10 -3.00 -16.57
CA ASP A 87 -16.41 -4.37 -16.20
C ASP A 87 -15.67 -4.80 -14.94
N VAL A 88 -14.40 -4.38 -14.82
CA VAL A 88 -13.50 -4.71 -13.70
C VAL A 88 -12.95 -3.42 -13.10
N LEU A 89 -13.03 -3.34 -11.78
CA LEU A 89 -12.50 -2.23 -11.00
C LEU A 89 -11.33 -2.73 -10.16
N ILE A 90 -10.16 -2.09 -10.28
CA ILE A 90 -9.01 -2.27 -9.38
C ILE A 90 -8.86 -0.97 -8.62
N TYR A 91 -9.16 -0.99 -7.32
CA TYR A 91 -9.35 0.22 -6.53
C TYR A 91 -8.85 0.06 -5.08
N ALA A 92 -8.65 1.18 -4.40
CA ALA A 92 -8.23 1.21 -3.01
C ALA A 92 -9.36 0.70 -2.08
N SER A 93 -9.04 -0.23 -1.19
CA SER A 93 -10.05 -0.96 -0.41
C SER A 93 -10.86 -0.10 0.56
N ASP A 94 -10.37 1.10 0.91
CA ASP A 94 -11.09 2.09 1.72
C ASP A 94 -12.35 2.63 1.03
N TRP A 95 -12.44 2.52 -0.32
CA TRP A 95 -13.65 2.91 -1.08
C TRP A 95 -14.75 1.84 -1.10
N MET A 96 -14.51 0.69 -0.46
CA MET A 96 -15.45 -0.43 -0.39
C MET A 96 -16.82 -0.01 0.14
N GLY A 97 -16.85 0.92 1.12
CA GLY A 97 -18.09 1.45 1.68
C GLY A 97 -19.00 2.12 0.63
N ASP A 98 -18.43 2.86 -0.30
CA ASP A 98 -19.17 3.49 -1.39
C ASP A 98 -19.48 2.50 -2.53
N ILE A 99 -18.54 1.63 -2.86
CA ILE A 99 -18.62 0.74 -4.04
C ILE A 99 -19.48 -0.50 -3.74
N ALA A 100 -19.10 -1.31 -2.77
CA ALA A 100 -19.87 -2.50 -2.38
C ALA A 100 -21.11 -2.12 -1.57
N GLY A 101 -20.98 -1.16 -0.64
CA GLY A 101 -22.11 -0.63 0.12
C GLY A 101 -23.16 0.04 -0.75
N GLY A 102 -22.76 0.62 -1.88
CA GLY A 102 -23.66 1.14 -2.92
C GLY A 102 -24.33 0.09 -3.81
N GLY A 103 -23.91 -1.19 -3.70
CA GLY A 103 -24.43 -2.27 -4.52
C GLY A 103 -23.92 -2.30 -5.97
N TYR A 104 -22.79 -1.66 -6.23
CA TYR A 104 -22.26 -1.48 -7.59
C TYR A 104 -21.37 -2.64 -8.07
N VAL A 105 -21.02 -3.60 -7.22
CA VAL A 105 -20.19 -4.75 -7.57
C VAL A 105 -20.86 -6.06 -7.18
N SER A 106 -20.55 -7.11 -7.94
CA SER A 106 -21.08 -8.44 -7.72
C SER A 106 -20.33 -9.18 -6.60
N PRO A 107 -21.00 -10.00 -5.78
CA PRO A 107 -20.31 -10.94 -4.87
C PRO A 107 -19.34 -11.83 -5.63
N ILE A 108 -18.21 -12.16 -5.01
CA ILE A 108 -17.20 -13.05 -5.58
C ILE A 108 -17.73 -14.51 -5.56
N PRO A 109 -17.86 -15.18 -6.72
CA PRO A 109 -18.30 -16.56 -6.80
C PRO A 109 -17.30 -17.54 -6.16
N ASP A 110 -17.81 -18.71 -5.70
CA ASP A 110 -16.97 -19.72 -5.05
C ASP A 110 -15.92 -20.31 -5.99
N ASP A 111 -16.20 -20.46 -7.28
CA ASP A 111 -15.25 -20.94 -8.28
C ASP A 111 -14.10 -19.92 -8.53
N VAL A 112 -14.34 -18.63 -8.29
CA VAL A 112 -13.26 -17.62 -8.29
C VAL A 112 -12.39 -17.80 -7.06
N LYS A 113 -12.99 -17.97 -5.87
CA LYS A 113 -12.26 -18.22 -4.63
C LYS A 113 -11.40 -19.47 -4.72
N GLU A 114 -11.94 -20.56 -5.28
CA GLU A 114 -11.19 -21.80 -5.52
C GLU A 114 -10.01 -21.56 -6.47
N ALA A 115 -10.24 -20.89 -7.59
CA ALA A 115 -9.21 -20.66 -8.61
C ALA A 115 -8.05 -19.78 -8.12
N VAL A 116 -8.32 -18.80 -7.22
CA VAL A 116 -7.29 -17.93 -6.65
C VAL A 116 -6.66 -18.52 -5.38
N GLU A 117 -6.97 -19.76 -4.99
CA GLU A 117 -6.50 -20.38 -3.75
C GLU A 117 -6.80 -19.50 -2.52
N TRP A 118 -8.08 -19.21 -2.29
CA TRP A 118 -8.56 -18.24 -1.29
C TRP A 118 -7.97 -18.43 0.10
N ASP A 119 -7.77 -19.67 0.54
CA ASP A 119 -7.26 -19.99 1.87
C ASP A 119 -5.76 -19.66 2.04
N ASP A 120 -5.00 -19.48 0.95
CA ASP A 120 -3.63 -19.02 0.96
C ASP A 120 -3.53 -17.49 1.21
N ILE A 121 -4.59 -16.73 0.94
CA ILE A 121 -4.66 -15.31 1.26
C ILE A 121 -4.78 -15.14 2.78
N LEU A 122 -3.96 -14.26 3.38
CA LEU A 122 -3.97 -14.04 4.83
C LEU A 122 -5.34 -13.56 5.34
N PRO A 123 -5.75 -13.99 6.57
CA PRO A 123 -7.08 -13.70 7.11
C PRO A 123 -7.47 -12.22 7.08
N LEU A 124 -6.55 -11.31 7.39
CA LEU A 124 -6.79 -9.88 7.33
C LEU A 124 -7.39 -9.45 5.99
N TYR A 125 -6.76 -9.87 4.88
CA TYR A 125 -7.16 -9.45 3.55
C TYR A 125 -8.48 -10.10 3.10
N ARG A 126 -8.65 -11.39 3.37
CA ARG A 126 -9.86 -12.12 2.94
C ARG A 126 -11.10 -11.85 3.80
N GLU A 127 -10.92 -11.60 5.11
CA GLU A 127 -12.03 -11.51 6.07
C GLU A 127 -12.41 -10.06 6.39
N ARG A 128 -11.48 -9.10 6.22
CA ARG A 128 -11.74 -7.69 6.50
C ARG A 128 -11.67 -6.82 5.26
N ILE A 129 -10.62 -7.00 4.43
CA ILE A 129 -10.38 -6.12 3.27
C ILE A 129 -11.30 -6.47 2.10
N ALA A 130 -11.50 -7.76 1.80
CA ALA A 130 -12.36 -8.22 0.71
C ALA A 130 -13.85 -8.26 1.05
N ASP A 131 -14.19 -8.15 2.32
CA ASP A 131 -15.56 -8.29 2.83
C ASP A 131 -16.22 -6.93 3.06
N TRP A 132 -17.53 -6.90 2.81
CA TRP A 132 -18.43 -5.82 3.21
C TRP A 132 -19.77 -6.40 3.67
N GLY A 133 -20.10 -6.18 4.93
CA GLY A 133 -21.37 -6.65 5.49
C GLY A 133 -21.53 -8.16 5.52
N GLY A 134 -20.46 -8.93 5.69
CA GLY A 134 -20.47 -10.39 5.72
C GLY A 134 -20.53 -11.04 4.33
N THR A 135 -20.29 -10.26 3.27
CA THR A 135 -20.24 -10.76 1.89
C THR A 135 -18.92 -10.36 1.24
N THR A 136 -18.26 -11.31 0.60
CA THR A 136 -17.02 -11.05 -0.16
C THR A 136 -17.36 -10.40 -1.49
N TYR A 137 -16.90 -9.16 -1.71
CA TYR A 137 -17.14 -8.39 -2.94
C TYR A 137 -15.89 -8.14 -3.77
N ALA A 138 -14.72 -8.48 -3.26
CA ALA A 138 -13.47 -8.24 -3.96
C ALA A 138 -12.49 -9.40 -3.78
N VAL A 139 -11.54 -9.52 -4.70
CA VAL A 139 -10.34 -10.33 -4.53
C VAL A 139 -9.20 -9.40 -4.16
N PRO A 140 -8.49 -9.61 -3.04
CA PRO A 140 -7.29 -8.85 -2.72
C PRO A 140 -6.22 -9.05 -3.79
N PHE A 141 -5.71 -7.94 -4.32
CA PHE A 141 -4.68 -7.93 -5.36
C PHE A 141 -3.30 -7.60 -4.80
N ASP A 142 -3.28 -6.80 -3.76
CA ASP A 142 -2.11 -6.23 -3.13
C ASP A 142 -2.29 -6.23 -1.62
N GLY A 143 -1.22 -6.53 -0.88
CA GLY A 143 -1.20 -6.68 0.56
C GLY A 143 -0.53 -5.51 1.27
N ASP A 144 -0.92 -4.29 0.96
CA ASP A 144 -0.30 -3.09 1.50
C ASP A 144 -0.15 -3.10 3.03
N SER A 145 0.99 -2.60 3.45
CA SER A 145 1.29 -2.18 4.82
C SER A 145 2.37 -1.11 4.78
N HIS A 146 2.24 -0.06 5.60
CA HIS A 146 3.33 0.89 5.76
C HIS A 146 4.46 0.29 6.58
N MET A 147 5.68 0.65 6.23
CA MET A 147 6.86 0.26 6.98
C MET A 147 7.93 1.34 6.95
N MET A 148 8.81 1.30 7.92
CA MET A 148 9.98 2.15 7.99
C MET A 148 11.15 1.47 7.26
N TYR A 149 11.76 2.21 6.34
CA TYR A 149 13.03 1.87 5.72
C TYR A 149 14.15 2.69 6.35
N TYR A 150 15.26 2.06 6.67
CA TYR A 150 16.39 2.79 7.24
C TYR A 150 17.74 2.26 6.74
N ARG A 151 18.75 3.09 6.81
CA ARG A 151 20.14 2.73 6.50
C ARG A 151 20.73 1.93 7.66
N LYS A 152 20.60 0.56 7.61
CA LYS A 152 21.08 -0.32 8.69
C LYS A 152 22.61 -0.28 8.87
N ASP A 153 23.35 0.13 7.85
CA ASP A 153 24.78 0.38 7.94
C ASP A 153 25.12 1.66 8.76
N LEU A 154 24.24 2.63 8.80
CA LEU A 154 24.38 3.86 9.58
C LEU A 154 23.76 3.72 10.98
N VAL A 155 22.57 3.14 11.05
CA VAL A 155 21.73 3.04 12.25
C VAL A 155 21.89 1.65 12.86
N ASN A 156 22.97 1.46 13.61
CA ASN A 156 23.23 0.24 14.36
C ASN A 156 24.29 0.51 15.46
N PRO A 157 24.36 -0.31 16.52
CA PRO A 157 25.28 -0.11 17.65
C PRO A 157 26.77 -0.21 17.29
N ASN A 158 27.11 -0.78 16.16
CA ASN A 158 28.49 -0.92 15.67
C ASN A 158 28.86 0.14 14.62
N SER A 159 27.95 1.04 14.31
CA SER A 159 28.19 2.15 13.38
C SER A 159 29.34 3.05 13.87
N PRO A 160 30.15 3.62 12.98
CA PRO A 160 31.18 4.59 13.37
C PRO A 160 30.60 5.83 14.06
N TYR A 161 29.30 6.06 13.96
CA TYR A 161 28.57 7.17 14.56
C TYR A 161 27.99 6.84 15.94
N ALA A 162 27.96 5.56 16.37
CA ALA A 162 27.25 5.10 17.55
C ALA A 162 27.74 5.76 18.86
N ALA A 163 29.05 5.94 19.03
CA ALA A 163 29.62 6.56 20.22
C ALA A 163 29.20 8.04 20.36
N GLU A 164 29.29 8.80 19.28
CA GLU A 164 28.88 10.22 19.24
C GLU A 164 27.37 10.37 19.46
N PHE A 165 26.59 9.51 18.85
CA PHE A 165 25.12 9.49 19.02
C PHE A 165 24.75 9.22 20.49
N LYS A 166 25.34 8.19 21.09
CA LYS A 166 25.10 7.84 22.50
C LYS A 166 25.51 8.94 23.47
N GLU A 167 26.64 9.64 23.21
CA GLU A 167 27.04 10.80 23.99
C GLU A 167 25.99 11.93 23.91
N LYS A 168 25.41 12.15 22.73
CA LYS A 168 24.44 13.23 22.51
C LYS A 168 23.05 12.92 23.07
N TYR A 169 22.55 11.70 22.87
CA TYR A 169 21.15 11.36 23.16
C TYR A 169 20.96 10.40 24.33
N GLY A 170 22.03 9.75 24.84
CA GLY A 170 21.99 8.93 26.04
C GLY A 170 21.52 7.48 25.84
N TRP A 171 21.27 7.06 24.60
CA TRP A 171 20.87 5.70 24.24
C TRP A 171 21.67 5.18 23.02
N ASP A 172 21.67 3.86 22.80
CA ASP A 172 22.43 3.24 21.72
C ASP A 172 21.79 3.56 20.35
N LEU A 173 22.61 3.87 19.34
CA LEU A 173 22.14 4.06 17.98
C LEU A 173 21.68 2.71 17.42
N ASP A 174 20.38 2.54 17.30
CA ASP A 174 19.74 1.32 16.84
C ASP A 174 18.42 1.64 16.14
N GLU A 175 17.73 0.64 15.60
CA GLU A 175 16.40 0.80 14.98
C GLU A 175 15.44 1.53 15.93
N PRO A 176 14.85 2.67 15.51
CA PRO A 176 13.98 3.45 16.37
C PRO A 176 12.66 2.72 16.66
N GLN A 177 12.30 2.63 17.93
CA GLN A 177 11.05 2.04 18.37
C GLN A 177 9.94 3.10 18.57
N THR A 178 10.32 4.38 18.72
CA THR A 178 9.41 5.50 18.95
C THR A 178 9.67 6.64 17.98
N TRP A 179 8.65 7.48 17.76
CA TRP A 179 8.80 8.69 16.93
C TRP A 179 9.81 9.66 17.50
N THR A 180 9.98 9.69 18.83
CA THR A 180 11.06 10.46 19.50
C THR A 180 12.44 9.97 19.06
N GLN A 181 12.67 8.66 19.06
CA GLN A 181 13.93 8.05 18.62
C GLN A 181 14.17 8.27 17.12
N TYR A 182 13.14 8.07 16.30
CA TYR A 182 13.17 8.34 14.86
C TYR A 182 13.64 9.76 14.56
N LYS A 183 13.03 10.77 15.21
CA LYS A 183 13.41 12.18 15.09
C LYS A 183 14.85 12.43 15.52
N GLN A 184 15.29 11.89 16.66
CA GLN A 184 16.66 12.06 17.16
C GLN A 184 17.70 11.50 16.19
N ILE A 185 17.46 10.36 15.58
CA ILE A 185 18.35 9.79 14.55
C ILE A 185 18.33 10.67 13.29
N ALA A 186 17.16 11.08 12.84
CA ALA A 186 17.03 11.97 11.68
C ALA A 186 17.79 13.28 11.88
N GLU A 187 17.65 13.94 13.03
CA GLU A 187 18.37 15.16 13.42
C GLU A 187 19.88 14.94 13.49
N PHE A 188 20.30 13.77 13.97
CA PHE A 188 21.73 13.45 14.09
C PHE A 188 22.42 13.34 12.74
N PHE A 189 21.74 12.76 11.75
CA PHE A 189 22.30 12.55 10.42
C PHE A 189 22.05 13.70 9.44
N GLN A 190 21.12 14.60 9.69
CA GLN A 190 20.76 15.67 8.76
C GLN A 190 21.98 16.48 8.33
N GLY A 191 22.27 16.49 7.04
CA GLY A 191 23.38 17.21 6.43
C GLY A 191 24.77 16.64 6.72
N ARG A 192 24.86 15.50 7.38
CA ARG A 192 26.12 14.81 7.66
C ARG A 192 26.65 14.16 6.39
N GLU A 193 27.95 14.34 6.14
CA GLU A 193 28.66 13.66 5.06
C GLU A 193 28.75 12.15 5.37
N VAL A 194 28.19 11.33 4.49
CA VAL A 194 28.25 9.85 4.56
C VAL A 194 28.73 9.27 3.25
N ASP A 195 29.53 8.22 3.32
CA ASP A 195 29.87 7.43 2.14
C ASP A 195 28.74 6.44 1.82
N THR A 196 28.25 6.48 0.58
CA THR A 196 27.31 5.50 0.05
C THR A 196 27.85 4.98 -1.28
N ALA A 197 28.20 3.72 -1.33
CA ALA A 197 28.77 3.06 -2.53
C ALA A 197 30.00 3.79 -3.11
N GLY A 198 30.87 4.36 -2.25
CA GLY A 198 32.09 5.09 -2.63
C GLY A 198 31.85 6.56 -3.03
N VAL A 199 30.66 7.07 -2.82
CA VAL A 199 30.33 8.51 -3.01
C VAL A 199 30.00 9.13 -1.67
N THR A 200 30.84 10.08 -1.23
CA THR A 200 30.59 10.86 -0.01
C THR A 200 29.74 12.08 -0.34
N ALA A 201 28.58 12.20 0.32
CA ALA A 201 27.66 13.31 0.12
C ALA A 201 26.85 13.59 1.42
N PRO A 202 26.29 14.81 1.57
CA PRO A 202 25.37 15.09 2.65
C PRO A 202 24.11 14.24 2.55
N ILE A 203 23.70 13.60 3.67
CA ILE A 203 22.48 12.79 3.75
C ILE A 203 21.35 13.57 4.42
N SER A 204 20.12 13.36 3.99
CA SER A 204 18.93 13.88 4.68
C SER A 204 18.48 12.93 5.78
N GLY A 205 17.85 13.47 6.83
CA GLY A 205 17.28 12.66 7.90
C GLY A 205 16.15 11.77 7.38
N VAL A 206 15.21 12.35 6.63
CA VAL A 206 14.01 11.66 6.16
C VAL A 206 13.64 11.98 4.71
N ALA A 207 13.00 11.02 4.03
CA ALA A 207 12.26 11.22 2.79
C ALA A 207 10.85 10.62 2.97
N GLU A 208 9.82 11.47 2.88
CA GLU A 208 8.41 11.09 3.10
C GLU A 208 7.49 11.83 2.13
N ALA A 209 6.34 11.24 1.79
CA ALA A 209 5.38 11.84 0.88
C ALA A 209 4.54 12.91 1.58
N LEU A 210 4.70 14.17 1.16
CA LEU A 210 4.03 15.34 1.75
C LEU A 210 3.15 16.13 0.77
N ARG A 211 3.29 15.86 -0.52
CA ARG A 211 2.54 16.60 -1.54
C ARG A 211 1.04 16.46 -1.32
N LYS A 212 0.34 17.59 -1.25
CA LYS A 212 -1.13 17.61 -1.17
C LYS A 212 -1.75 16.82 -2.32
N LYS A 213 -2.78 16.04 -2.03
CA LYS A 213 -3.45 15.09 -2.94
C LYS A 213 -2.59 13.92 -3.43
N ALA A 214 -1.48 13.66 -2.72
CA ALA A 214 -0.58 12.56 -2.99
C ALA A 214 -0.42 11.64 -1.77
N GLN A 215 -1.54 11.34 -1.10
CA GLN A 215 -1.63 10.31 -0.05
C GLN A 215 -0.98 10.69 1.31
N SER A 216 -0.67 11.98 1.55
CA SER A 216 -0.02 12.45 2.79
C SER A 216 -0.79 12.10 4.06
N PHE A 217 -2.12 11.98 3.99
CA PHE A 217 -2.97 11.63 5.13
C PHE A 217 -2.65 10.26 5.73
N TRP A 218 -2.22 9.27 4.95
CA TRP A 218 -1.81 7.98 5.46
C TRP A 218 -0.53 8.05 6.31
N PHE A 219 0.43 8.88 5.91
CA PHE A 219 1.67 9.09 6.69
C PHE A 219 1.43 9.84 8.01
N LEU A 220 0.39 10.68 8.09
CA LEU A 220 -0.04 11.20 9.38
C LEU A 220 -0.67 10.12 10.27
N MET A 221 -1.41 9.17 9.68
CA MET A 221 -2.02 8.07 10.45
C MET A 221 -0.96 7.22 11.15
N ASP A 222 0.19 6.93 10.50
CA ASP A 222 1.30 6.22 11.14
C ASP A 222 1.72 6.88 12.45
N ARG A 223 1.85 8.20 12.44
CA ARG A 223 2.28 8.96 13.63
C ARG A 223 1.18 9.07 14.65
N ALA A 224 0.01 9.49 14.22
CA ALA A 224 -1.14 9.68 15.09
C ALA A 224 -1.54 8.39 15.81
N ALA A 225 -1.31 7.23 15.18
CA ALA A 225 -1.63 5.94 15.74
C ALA A 225 -0.89 5.66 17.04
N GLY A 226 0.41 5.81 17.07
CA GLY A 226 1.21 5.62 18.28
C GLY A 226 0.74 6.50 19.45
N TYR A 227 0.32 7.74 19.13
CA TYR A 227 -0.10 8.73 20.14
C TYR A 227 -1.59 8.69 20.50
N SER A 228 -2.45 8.05 19.70
CA SER A 228 -3.91 8.18 19.87
C SER A 228 -4.68 6.87 19.87
N LYS A 229 -4.10 5.78 19.33
CA LYS A 229 -4.75 4.47 19.36
C LYS A 229 -4.61 3.83 20.74
N ILE A 230 -5.76 3.67 21.40
CA ILE A 230 -5.82 3.01 22.71
C ILE A 230 -5.70 1.50 22.49
N PRO A 231 -4.75 0.79 23.13
CA PRO A 231 -4.63 -0.65 23.03
C PRO A 231 -5.93 -1.40 23.33
N GLY A 232 -6.35 -2.27 22.43
CA GLY A 232 -7.60 -3.05 22.58
C GLY A 232 -8.89 -2.28 22.32
N ASN A 233 -8.84 -0.95 22.10
CA ASN A 233 -10.02 -0.17 21.72
C ASN A 233 -10.14 -0.15 20.18
N PRO A 234 -11.28 -0.50 19.55
CA PRO A 234 -11.41 -0.53 18.10
C PRO A 234 -11.43 0.87 17.46
N TYR A 235 -11.83 1.90 18.21
CA TYR A 235 -12.05 3.26 17.69
C TYR A 235 -10.74 4.03 17.52
N PHE A 236 -10.60 4.72 16.38
CA PHE A 236 -9.44 5.55 16.08
C PHE A 236 -9.80 6.85 15.35
N PHE A 237 -10.65 6.79 14.32
CA PHE A 237 -11.10 7.97 13.55
C PHE A 237 -12.28 8.69 14.20
N PHE A 238 -13.21 7.92 14.71
CA PHE A 238 -14.40 8.38 15.43
C PHE A 238 -14.54 7.58 16.72
N ASP A 239 -15.24 8.16 17.70
CA ASP A 239 -15.65 7.46 18.91
C ASP A 239 -16.90 6.59 18.68
N GLU A 240 -17.36 5.93 19.73
CA GLU A 240 -18.56 5.06 19.74
C GLU A 240 -19.87 5.80 19.44
N ASN A 241 -19.84 7.13 19.36
CA ASN A 241 -20.98 8.00 19.02
C ASN A 241 -20.81 8.72 17.67
N MET A 242 -19.83 8.31 16.88
CA MET A 242 -19.48 8.94 15.59
C MET A 242 -19.03 10.40 15.73
N LYS A 243 -18.37 10.75 16.85
CA LYS A 243 -17.69 12.02 17.01
C LYS A 243 -16.26 11.88 16.51
N PRO A 244 -15.78 12.77 15.63
CA PRO A 244 -14.39 12.71 15.14
C PRO A 244 -13.37 12.81 16.28
N LEU A 245 -12.32 11.98 16.23
CA LEU A 245 -11.21 11.95 17.18
C LEU A 245 -9.94 12.60 16.64
N VAL A 246 -9.92 12.99 15.37
CA VAL A 246 -8.71 13.42 14.66
C VAL A 246 -8.12 14.77 15.11
N ASN A 247 -8.73 15.45 16.06
CA ASN A 247 -8.17 16.64 16.70
C ASN A 247 -7.86 16.46 18.19
N ASN A 248 -7.88 15.20 18.67
CA ASN A 248 -7.49 14.94 20.06
C ASN A 248 -5.97 15.18 20.25
N PRO A 249 -5.50 15.37 21.49
CA PRO A 249 -4.09 15.65 21.75
C PRO A 249 -3.09 14.65 21.15
N GLY A 250 -3.47 13.38 20.93
CA GLY A 250 -2.62 12.38 20.30
C GLY A 250 -2.43 12.65 18.79
N TRP A 251 -3.50 12.93 18.06
CA TRP A 251 -3.44 13.31 16.66
C TRP A 251 -2.68 14.64 16.46
N VAL A 252 -2.93 15.61 17.33
CA VAL A 252 -2.22 16.89 17.32
C VAL A 252 -0.72 16.70 17.54
N GLN A 253 -0.34 15.81 18.47
CA GLN A 253 1.08 15.47 18.70
C GLN A 253 1.71 14.81 17.47
N GLY A 254 1.02 13.85 16.84
CA GLY A 254 1.50 13.20 15.62
C GLY A 254 1.73 14.20 14.48
N LEU A 255 0.82 15.13 14.28
CA LEU A 255 0.99 16.20 13.28
C LEU A 255 2.10 17.19 13.65
N GLN A 256 2.23 17.55 14.94
CA GLN A 256 3.32 18.42 15.40
C GLN A 256 4.69 17.76 15.20
N ASP A 257 4.84 16.48 15.51
CA ASP A 257 6.08 15.73 15.27
C ASP A 257 6.46 15.73 13.79
N TRP A 258 5.47 15.61 12.91
CA TRP A 258 5.71 15.65 11.47
C TRP A 258 6.13 17.04 10.99
N VAL A 259 5.49 18.09 11.49
CA VAL A 259 5.93 19.50 11.25
C VAL A 259 7.36 19.69 11.71
N ASP A 260 7.72 19.21 12.90
CA ASP A 260 9.06 19.34 13.46
C ASP A 260 10.10 18.59 12.59
N ILE A 261 9.80 17.35 12.17
CA ILE A 261 10.65 16.52 11.31
C ILE A 261 10.82 17.20 9.93
N TYR A 262 9.74 17.73 9.36
CA TYR A 262 9.83 18.48 8.11
C TYR A 262 10.77 19.68 8.24
N ASN A 263 10.66 20.44 9.31
CA ASN A 263 11.47 21.64 9.52
C ASN A 263 12.95 21.36 9.82
N CYS A 264 13.29 20.23 10.48
CA CYS A 264 14.67 19.93 10.84
C CYS A 264 15.41 19.08 9.80
N CYS A 265 14.74 18.10 9.21
CA CYS A 265 15.41 16.89 8.79
C CYS A 265 14.95 16.38 7.40
N ALA A 266 14.06 17.11 6.73
CA ALA A 266 13.50 16.75 5.44
C ALA A 266 14.54 16.73 4.32
N ALA A 267 14.34 15.83 3.38
CA ALA A 267 15.01 15.89 2.09
C ALA A 267 14.68 17.21 1.35
N PRO A 268 15.59 17.74 0.56
CA PRO A 268 15.31 18.94 -0.24
C PRO A 268 14.03 18.78 -1.06
N ASP A 269 13.18 19.79 -1.05
CA ASP A 269 11.92 19.84 -1.79
C ASP A 269 10.85 18.81 -1.36
N MET A 270 10.98 18.20 -0.18
CA MET A 270 10.07 17.14 0.33
C MET A 270 8.60 17.56 0.38
N ILE A 271 8.29 18.86 0.49
CA ILE A 271 6.91 19.39 0.40
C ILE A 271 6.20 19.01 -0.91
N ASN A 272 6.94 18.75 -1.97
CA ASN A 272 6.45 18.37 -3.29
C ASN A 272 6.53 16.86 -3.55
N PHE A 273 7.02 16.08 -2.57
CA PHE A 273 7.18 14.63 -2.75
C PHE A 273 5.85 13.90 -2.73
N ASP A 274 5.66 13.07 -3.72
CA ASP A 274 4.79 11.89 -3.65
C ASP A 274 5.64 10.63 -3.41
N VAL A 275 4.98 9.48 -3.40
CA VAL A 275 5.65 8.19 -3.18
C VAL A 275 6.72 7.87 -4.24
N VAL A 276 6.56 8.35 -5.48
CA VAL A 276 7.57 8.15 -6.54
C VAL A 276 8.87 8.87 -6.19
N ASN A 277 8.79 10.05 -5.57
CA ASN A 277 9.95 10.80 -5.12
C ASN A 277 10.66 10.11 -3.95
N VAL A 278 9.91 9.58 -2.96
CA VAL A 278 10.46 8.81 -1.83
C VAL A 278 11.20 7.58 -2.35
N ARG A 279 10.60 6.85 -3.29
CA ARG A 279 11.14 5.65 -3.95
C ARG A 279 12.37 5.94 -4.83
N ALA A 280 12.61 7.18 -5.17
CA ALA A 280 13.85 7.62 -5.82
C ALA A 280 14.95 8.03 -4.82
N VAL A 281 14.58 8.71 -3.73
CA VAL A 281 15.54 9.31 -2.77
C VAL A 281 16.18 8.27 -1.86
N PHE A 282 15.40 7.40 -1.22
CA PHE A 282 15.94 6.41 -0.28
C PHE A 282 16.80 5.34 -0.99
N PRO A 283 16.38 4.69 -2.09
CA PRO A 283 17.24 3.75 -2.81
C PRO A 283 18.50 4.38 -3.41
N ALA A 284 18.47 5.69 -3.68
CA ALA A 284 19.67 6.43 -4.09
C ALA A 284 20.64 6.76 -2.92
N GLY A 285 20.33 6.32 -1.68
CA GLY A 285 21.15 6.54 -0.50
C GLY A 285 21.16 7.99 0.00
N GLN A 286 20.18 8.79 -0.38
CA GLN A 286 20.13 10.23 -0.08
C GLN A 286 19.39 10.58 1.22
N SER A 287 18.75 9.60 1.88
CA SER A 287 18.12 9.76 3.19
C SER A 287 18.46 8.60 4.12
N VAL A 288 18.45 8.86 5.43
CA VAL A 288 18.63 7.83 6.46
C VAL A 288 17.37 6.99 6.59
N PHE A 289 16.22 7.66 6.56
CA PHE A 289 14.91 7.01 6.61
C PHE A 289 14.09 7.28 5.35
N GLY A 290 13.26 6.29 5.01
CA GLY A 290 12.09 6.41 4.17
C GLY A 290 10.90 5.79 4.90
N LEU A 291 9.72 6.38 4.73
CA LEU A 291 8.46 5.82 5.18
C LEU A 291 7.59 5.62 3.96
N ASP A 292 7.18 4.39 3.69
CA ASP A 292 6.48 4.04 2.45
C ASP A 292 5.85 2.64 2.61
N TRP A 293 5.17 2.16 1.59
CA TRP A 293 4.64 0.79 1.50
C TRP A 293 5.73 -0.26 1.35
N GLY A 294 5.37 -1.52 1.60
CA GLY A 294 6.26 -2.67 1.51
C GLY A 294 6.90 -2.87 0.13
N ASP A 295 6.28 -2.43 -0.96
CA ASP A 295 6.79 -2.59 -2.33
C ASP A 295 8.11 -1.82 -2.61
N VAL A 296 8.56 -0.97 -1.70
CA VAL A 296 9.91 -0.38 -1.77
C VAL A 296 11.00 -1.42 -1.50
N GLY A 297 10.71 -2.48 -0.72
CA GLY A 297 11.68 -3.55 -0.46
C GLY A 297 12.31 -4.10 -1.73
N PRO A 298 11.54 -4.61 -2.72
CA PRO A 298 12.05 -5.03 -4.02
C PRO A 298 12.80 -3.95 -4.82
N ILE A 299 12.51 -2.66 -4.58
CA ILE A 299 13.27 -1.57 -5.23
C ILE A 299 14.65 -1.43 -4.61
N THR A 300 14.81 -1.64 -3.30
CA THR A 300 16.10 -1.51 -2.60
C THR A 300 17.16 -2.50 -3.08
N ILE A 301 16.74 -3.63 -3.64
CA ILE A 301 17.65 -4.68 -4.14
C ILE A 301 17.90 -4.62 -5.66
N ASP A 302 17.17 -3.80 -6.42
CA ASP A 302 17.36 -3.67 -7.86
C ASP A 302 18.68 -2.93 -8.16
N PRO A 303 19.66 -3.58 -8.82
CA PRO A 303 20.96 -2.96 -9.12
C PRO A 303 20.88 -1.77 -10.09
N ASN A 304 19.74 -1.60 -10.78
CA ASN A 304 19.54 -0.48 -11.68
C ASN A 304 18.85 0.71 -11.02
N ALA A 305 18.18 0.49 -9.89
CA ALA A 305 17.40 1.50 -9.19
C ALA A 305 17.99 1.89 -7.82
N SER A 306 18.85 1.05 -7.22
CA SER A 306 19.31 1.21 -5.85
C SER A 306 20.83 1.13 -5.72
N VAL A 307 21.38 1.96 -4.84
CA VAL A 307 22.78 1.90 -4.35
C VAL A 307 22.84 1.44 -2.90
N VAL A 308 21.70 1.13 -2.27
CA VAL A 308 21.61 0.68 -0.87
C VAL A 308 21.35 -0.81 -0.74
N GLN A 309 21.70 -1.61 -1.74
CA GLN A 309 21.59 -3.06 -1.71
C GLN A 309 22.35 -3.64 -0.51
N GLY A 310 21.68 -4.45 0.31
CA GLY A 310 22.21 -5.00 1.55
C GLY A 310 22.46 -3.96 2.67
N LEU A 311 22.20 -2.67 2.43
CA LEU A 311 22.34 -1.59 3.39
C LEU A 311 20.99 -1.09 3.93
N ALA A 312 19.88 -1.50 3.31
CA ALA A 312 18.54 -1.19 3.79
C ALA A 312 18.15 -2.14 4.93
N GLY A 313 17.61 -1.58 6.00
CA GLY A 313 16.88 -2.26 7.06
C GLY A 313 15.39 -1.99 6.91
N PHE A 314 14.58 -2.89 7.44
CA PHE A 314 13.13 -2.89 7.35
C PHE A 314 12.53 -2.98 8.75
N GLY A 315 11.66 -2.07 9.11
CA GLY A 315 11.07 -2.03 10.44
C GLY A 315 9.58 -1.69 10.42
N VAL A 316 8.89 -2.08 11.48
CA VAL A 316 7.53 -1.60 11.77
C VAL A 316 7.60 -0.10 12.01
N THR A 317 6.57 0.65 11.58
CA THR A 317 6.47 2.09 11.87
C THR A 317 6.61 2.37 13.37
N PRO A 318 7.35 3.41 13.78
CA PRO A 318 7.59 3.70 15.19
C PRO A 318 6.29 3.94 15.98
N GLY A 319 6.29 3.58 17.26
CA GLY A 319 5.21 3.88 18.19
C GLY A 319 5.48 5.15 19.01
N ALA A 320 4.80 5.27 20.16
CA ALA A 320 4.99 6.39 21.09
C ALA A 320 5.12 5.88 22.53
N GLU A 321 5.86 6.63 23.37
CA GLU A 321 6.07 6.29 24.79
C GLU A 321 4.79 6.46 25.63
N LYS A 322 3.82 7.24 25.11
CA LYS A 322 2.51 7.49 25.72
C LYS A 322 1.47 7.75 24.65
N TYR A 323 0.22 7.49 24.98
CA TYR A 323 -0.91 7.77 24.11
C TYR A 323 -2.00 8.56 24.82
N TRP A 324 -2.79 9.28 24.05
CA TRP A 324 -3.96 9.98 24.57
C TRP A 324 -5.16 9.05 24.68
N ASP A 325 -5.63 8.84 25.89
CA ASP A 325 -6.88 8.12 26.14
C ASP A 325 -8.06 9.10 26.12
N TYR A 326 -8.80 9.09 25.00
CA TYR A 326 -9.95 9.99 24.82
C TYR A 326 -11.11 9.65 25.78
N THR A 327 -11.17 8.43 26.33
CA THR A 327 -12.23 7.98 27.23
C THR A 327 -12.05 8.56 28.64
N THR A 328 -10.81 8.76 29.05
CA THR A 328 -10.43 9.36 30.35
C THR A 328 -10.02 10.81 30.23
N GLY A 329 -9.72 11.29 29.02
CA GLY A 329 -9.22 12.64 28.76
C GLY A 329 -7.82 12.88 29.32
N ALA A 330 -6.93 11.87 29.28
CA ALA A 330 -5.59 11.94 29.86
C ALA A 330 -4.54 11.24 28.98
N TRP A 331 -3.28 11.69 29.13
CA TRP A 331 -2.13 10.94 28.62
C TRP A 331 -1.84 9.74 29.51
N VAL A 332 -1.61 8.58 28.90
CA VAL A 332 -1.30 7.31 29.54
C VAL A 332 0.06 6.83 29.05
N ASP A 333 0.95 6.49 29.98
CA ASP A 333 2.23 5.89 29.62
C ASP A 333 2.01 4.49 29.02
N ALA A 334 2.71 4.19 27.94
CA ALA A 334 2.55 2.93 27.24
C ALA A 334 3.03 1.76 28.09
N GLU A 335 2.24 0.70 28.20
CA GLU A 335 2.66 -0.54 28.83
C GLU A 335 3.84 -1.14 28.04
N GLY A 336 4.90 -1.53 28.74
CA GLY A 336 6.14 -1.99 28.08
C GLY A 336 6.98 -0.86 27.46
N GLY A 337 6.58 0.42 27.62
CA GLY A 337 7.34 1.61 27.21
C GLY A 337 7.06 2.11 25.79
N VAL A 338 6.32 1.36 24.95
CA VAL A 338 5.99 1.78 23.58
C VAL A 338 4.58 1.32 23.21
N ASN A 339 3.73 2.26 22.82
CA ASN A 339 2.45 1.98 22.18
C ASN A 339 2.69 1.85 20.67
N LYS A 340 2.83 0.62 20.18
CA LYS A 340 2.82 0.35 18.74
C LYS A 340 1.38 0.21 18.26
N ALA A 341 1.07 0.86 17.17
CA ALA A 341 -0.19 0.76 16.47
C ALA A 341 0.09 0.91 14.97
N PRO A 342 0.70 -0.10 14.34
CA PRO A 342 1.12 0.00 12.95
C PRO A 342 -0.09 0.17 12.03
N PHE A 343 0.11 0.88 10.94
CA PHE A 343 -0.94 1.16 9.98
C PHE A 343 -0.85 0.22 8.78
N ILE A 344 -1.96 -0.44 8.47
CA ILE A 344 -2.09 -1.38 7.36
C ILE A 344 -2.51 -0.63 6.06
N ALA A 345 -2.05 0.58 5.90
CA ALA A 345 -2.09 1.42 4.69
C ALA A 345 -3.21 1.07 3.71
N PHE A 346 -4.45 1.41 4.05
CA PHE A 346 -5.72 1.04 3.41
C PHE A 346 -5.97 -0.48 3.16
N GLY A 347 -5.03 -1.36 3.46
CA GLY A 347 -5.15 -2.81 3.24
C GLY A 347 -4.94 -3.25 1.80
N GLY A 348 -4.47 -2.34 0.94
CA GLY A 348 -4.09 -2.63 -0.43
C GLY A 348 -5.21 -2.49 -1.46
N TRP A 349 -4.84 -2.78 -2.68
CA TRP A 349 -5.73 -2.74 -3.83
C TRP A 349 -6.53 -4.02 -3.93
N VAL A 350 -7.80 -3.86 -4.30
CA VAL A 350 -8.74 -4.97 -4.49
C VAL A 350 -9.33 -4.94 -5.88
N ILE A 351 -9.76 -6.12 -6.36
CA ILE A 351 -10.38 -6.27 -7.66
C ILE A 351 -11.83 -6.71 -7.49
N SER A 352 -12.75 -5.97 -8.08
CA SER A 352 -14.18 -6.32 -8.14
C SER A 352 -14.69 -6.33 -9.58
N VAL A 353 -15.79 -7.04 -9.80
CA VAL A 353 -16.52 -7.04 -11.07
C VAL A 353 -17.78 -6.19 -10.91
N ALA A 354 -18.00 -5.25 -11.83
CA ALA A 354 -19.17 -4.38 -11.82
C ALA A 354 -20.47 -5.18 -11.93
N ALA A 355 -21.46 -4.83 -11.11
CA ALA A 355 -22.75 -5.56 -11.08
C ALA A 355 -23.53 -5.42 -12.39
N ASP A 356 -23.32 -4.34 -13.13
CA ASP A 356 -23.96 -4.02 -14.41
C ASP A 356 -23.13 -4.45 -15.64
N SER A 357 -22.02 -5.20 -15.44
CA SER A 357 -21.22 -5.72 -16.56
C SER A 357 -21.99 -6.75 -17.38
N ASP A 358 -22.00 -6.57 -18.70
CA ASP A 358 -22.61 -7.51 -19.66
C ASP A 358 -21.70 -8.72 -19.97
N VAL A 359 -20.44 -8.72 -19.48
CA VAL A 359 -19.41 -9.75 -19.72
C VAL A 359 -18.85 -10.34 -18.44
N GLN A 360 -19.69 -10.52 -17.41
CA GLN A 360 -19.27 -10.96 -16.07
C GLN A 360 -18.44 -12.26 -16.08
N ASP A 361 -18.77 -13.22 -16.94
CA ASP A 361 -18.03 -14.47 -17.06
C ASP A 361 -16.55 -14.23 -17.50
N ALA A 362 -16.33 -13.38 -18.49
CA ALA A 362 -14.99 -12.99 -18.93
C ALA A 362 -14.28 -12.10 -17.89
N ALA A 363 -15.03 -11.21 -17.23
CA ALA A 363 -14.51 -10.35 -16.18
C ALA A 363 -14.01 -11.15 -14.96
N PHE A 364 -14.79 -12.11 -14.47
CA PHE A 364 -14.35 -13.00 -13.39
C PHE A 364 -13.20 -13.92 -13.79
N ASP A 365 -13.15 -14.39 -15.03
CA ASP A 365 -12.01 -15.17 -15.52
C ASP A 365 -10.73 -14.34 -15.58
N TYR A 366 -10.82 -13.06 -15.99
CA TYR A 366 -9.71 -12.10 -15.90
C TYR A 366 -9.26 -11.89 -14.46
N VAL A 367 -10.19 -11.76 -13.49
CA VAL A 367 -9.87 -11.64 -12.06
C VAL A 367 -9.12 -12.88 -11.55
N LYS A 368 -9.57 -14.10 -11.94
CA LYS A 368 -8.87 -15.35 -11.60
C LYS A 368 -7.42 -15.35 -12.09
N TYR A 369 -7.23 -14.91 -13.33
CA TYR A 369 -5.90 -14.87 -13.94
C TYR A 369 -4.99 -13.85 -13.24
N LEU A 370 -5.47 -12.62 -13.05
CA LEU A 370 -4.67 -11.54 -12.48
C LEU A 370 -4.34 -11.76 -10.99
N SER A 371 -5.21 -12.42 -10.26
CA SER A 371 -5.06 -12.72 -8.83
C SER A 371 -4.54 -14.14 -8.55
N GLY A 372 -4.15 -14.89 -9.57
CA GLY A 372 -3.61 -16.24 -9.41
C GLY A 372 -2.32 -16.25 -8.59
N LYS A 373 -2.12 -17.30 -7.78
CA LYS A 373 -1.03 -17.43 -6.82
C LYS A 373 0.36 -17.21 -7.40
N ASP A 374 0.66 -17.85 -8.54
CA ASP A 374 1.98 -17.77 -9.18
C ASP A 374 2.26 -16.34 -9.68
N LEU A 375 1.24 -15.69 -10.24
CA LEU A 375 1.36 -14.31 -10.70
C LEU A 375 1.50 -13.35 -9.52
N ALA A 376 0.72 -13.52 -8.46
CA ALA A 376 0.83 -12.74 -7.22
C ALA A 376 2.24 -12.85 -6.61
N GLY A 377 2.84 -14.06 -6.59
CA GLY A 377 4.21 -14.25 -6.16
C GLY A 377 5.22 -13.50 -7.03
N THR A 378 5.07 -13.59 -8.35
CA THR A 378 5.93 -12.88 -9.31
C THR A 378 5.83 -11.36 -9.13
N LEU A 379 4.63 -10.82 -8.94
CA LEU A 379 4.39 -9.39 -8.75
C LEU A 379 5.02 -8.89 -7.45
N ALA A 380 4.85 -9.62 -6.34
CA ALA A 380 5.33 -9.21 -5.02
C ALA A 380 6.87 -9.04 -4.95
N VAL A 381 7.62 -9.76 -5.79
CA VAL A 381 9.09 -9.68 -5.83
C VAL A 381 9.62 -8.80 -6.96
N THR A 382 8.74 -8.23 -7.79
CA THR A 382 9.15 -7.40 -8.93
C THR A 382 9.11 -5.93 -8.55
N GLY A 383 10.26 -5.29 -8.46
CA GLY A 383 10.35 -3.87 -8.14
C GLY A 383 9.49 -2.99 -9.05
N GLY A 384 8.77 -2.03 -8.47
CA GLY A 384 7.95 -1.07 -9.18
C GLY A 384 6.56 -1.56 -9.60
N THR A 385 6.14 -2.77 -9.18
CA THR A 385 4.78 -3.27 -9.42
C THR A 385 3.75 -2.80 -8.40
N GLY A 386 4.16 -2.20 -7.27
CA GLY A 386 3.28 -1.77 -6.19
C GLY A 386 2.46 -2.91 -5.57
N VAL A 387 2.92 -4.16 -5.67
CA VAL A 387 2.22 -5.33 -5.12
C VAL A 387 3.02 -5.89 -3.95
N ASN A 388 2.43 -5.87 -2.77
CA ASN A 388 3.01 -6.39 -1.54
C ASN A 388 2.55 -7.83 -1.27
N PRO A 389 3.29 -8.59 -0.44
CA PRO A 389 2.88 -9.96 -0.09
C PRO A 389 1.61 -9.96 0.75
N LEU A 390 0.66 -10.82 0.36
CA LEU A 390 -0.63 -10.99 1.02
C LEU A 390 -1.01 -12.45 1.25
N ARG A 391 -0.13 -13.39 0.85
CA ARG A 391 -0.39 -14.82 0.88
C ARG A 391 0.56 -15.54 1.82
N GLN A 392 0.06 -16.51 2.57
CA GLN A 392 0.89 -17.32 3.46
C GLN A 392 2.07 -17.94 2.70
N SER A 393 1.85 -18.46 1.50
CA SER A 393 2.90 -19.06 0.67
C SER A 393 4.02 -18.09 0.28
N GLN A 394 3.76 -16.78 0.23
CA GLN A 394 4.80 -15.77 -0.04
C GLN A 394 5.72 -15.55 1.17
N PHE A 395 5.17 -15.64 2.39
CA PHE A 395 5.94 -15.57 3.64
C PHE A 395 6.71 -16.86 3.94
N ASP A 396 6.15 -18.02 3.59
CA ASP A 396 6.77 -19.34 3.86
C ASP A 396 7.85 -19.72 2.84
N ASN A 397 7.90 -19.03 1.69
CA ASN A 397 8.82 -19.34 0.59
C ASN A 397 9.96 -18.31 0.46
N LEU A 398 11.00 -18.47 1.30
CA LEU A 398 12.16 -17.56 1.25
C LEU A 398 12.91 -17.61 -0.08
N ASP A 399 12.87 -18.76 -0.80
CA ASP A 399 13.50 -18.91 -2.10
C ASP A 399 12.91 -17.98 -3.18
N LEU A 400 11.64 -17.60 -3.03
CA LEU A 400 10.99 -16.60 -3.89
C LEU A 400 11.73 -15.25 -3.82
N TRP A 401 12.08 -14.82 -2.62
CA TRP A 401 12.71 -13.53 -2.34
C TRP A 401 14.20 -13.53 -2.65
N THR A 402 14.91 -14.58 -2.24
CA THR A 402 16.34 -14.73 -2.56
C THR A 402 16.58 -14.93 -4.05
N GLY A 403 15.66 -15.61 -4.73
CA GLY A 403 15.67 -15.72 -6.20
C GLY A 403 15.47 -14.40 -6.92
N ALA A 404 14.83 -13.43 -6.31
CA ALA A 404 14.64 -12.07 -6.82
C ALA A 404 15.82 -11.14 -6.54
N GLY A 405 16.76 -11.55 -5.66
CA GLY A 405 17.98 -10.79 -5.39
C GLY A 405 18.15 -10.29 -3.95
N PHE A 406 17.20 -10.57 -3.05
CA PHE A 406 17.44 -10.36 -1.62
C PHE A 406 18.54 -11.31 -1.13
N ASP A 407 19.41 -10.86 -0.24
CA ASP A 407 20.12 -11.79 0.62
C ASP A 407 19.15 -12.38 1.67
N GLU A 408 19.51 -13.53 2.23
CA GLU A 408 18.61 -14.28 3.13
C GLU A 408 18.22 -13.48 4.38
N GLU A 409 19.15 -12.71 4.94
CA GLU A 409 18.91 -11.87 6.12
C GLU A 409 17.94 -10.72 5.79
N SER A 410 18.21 -9.98 4.71
CA SER A 410 17.35 -8.87 4.28
C SER A 410 15.96 -9.35 3.86
N ALA A 411 15.84 -10.52 3.21
CA ALA A 411 14.54 -11.11 2.88
C ALA A 411 13.72 -11.42 4.14
N LYS A 412 14.38 -11.99 5.14
CA LYS A 412 13.75 -12.33 6.42
C LYS A 412 13.34 -11.08 7.18
N ASP A 413 14.21 -10.08 7.32
CA ASP A 413 13.90 -8.81 7.98
C ASP A 413 12.69 -8.12 7.33
N TYR A 414 12.65 -8.10 6.00
CA TYR A 414 11.57 -7.51 5.23
C TYR A 414 10.22 -8.21 5.50
N LEU A 415 10.20 -9.54 5.42
CA LEU A 415 8.99 -10.33 5.65
C LEU A 415 8.55 -10.28 7.11
N ASP A 416 9.49 -10.33 8.06
CA ASP A 416 9.21 -10.24 9.48
C ASP A 416 8.61 -8.86 9.85
N ALA A 417 9.08 -7.76 9.25
CA ALA A 417 8.54 -6.42 9.47
C ALA A 417 7.09 -6.30 8.95
N ILE A 418 6.81 -6.79 7.74
CA ILE A 418 5.46 -6.82 7.19
C ILE A 418 4.55 -7.69 8.08
N LYS A 419 5.01 -8.90 8.43
CA LYS A 419 4.23 -9.81 9.25
C LYS A 419 3.94 -9.22 10.63
N ALA A 420 4.92 -8.57 11.25
CA ALA A 420 4.74 -7.89 12.53
C ALA A 420 3.72 -6.74 12.45
N THR A 421 3.65 -6.03 11.32
CA THR A 421 2.62 -5.03 11.06
C THR A 421 1.22 -5.65 10.94
N ILE A 422 1.09 -6.72 10.14
CA ILE A 422 -0.20 -7.36 9.85
C ILE A 422 -0.76 -8.09 11.08
N ASP A 423 0.10 -8.73 11.87
CA ASP A 423 -0.30 -9.56 13.03
C ASP A 423 -0.44 -8.74 14.33
N ASP A 424 -0.10 -7.45 14.33
CA ASP A 424 -0.22 -6.62 15.54
C ASP A 424 -1.70 -6.44 15.93
N PRO A 425 -2.12 -6.85 17.14
CA PRO A 425 -3.51 -6.74 17.55
C PRO A 425 -4.00 -5.30 17.70
N ASN A 426 -3.08 -4.33 17.75
CA ASN A 426 -3.37 -2.89 17.81
C ASN A 426 -3.24 -2.21 16.44
N ALA A 427 -2.96 -2.98 15.39
CA ALA A 427 -2.86 -2.45 14.03
C ALA A 427 -4.14 -1.72 13.59
N ILE A 428 -3.97 -0.61 12.86
CA ILE A 428 -5.08 0.17 12.36
C ILE A 428 -5.35 -0.21 10.90
N VAL A 429 -6.63 -0.41 10.63
CA VAL A 429 -7.18 -0.48 9.27
C VAL A 429 -7.80 0.87 8.95
N ASP A 430 -7.85 1.23 7.69
CA ASP A 430 -8.38 2.50 7.20
C ASP A 430 -9.85 2.75 7.53
N LEU A 431 -10.27 4.01 7.35
CA LEU A 431 -11.67 4.38 7.41
C LEU A 431 -12.40 3.89 6.16
N ARG A 432 -13.27 2.89 6.31
CA ARG A 432 -13.92 2.17 5.20
C ARG A 432 -15.43 2.39 5.17
N ILE A 433 -15.89 3.60 5.43
CA ILE A 433 -17.31 3.98 5.38
C ILE A 433 -17.61 4.86 4.17
N PRO A 434 -18.87 4.98 3.73
CA PRO A 434 -19.24 5.89 2.67
C PRO A 434 -18.71 7.30 2.90
N GLY A 435 -18.11 7.89 1.86
CA GLY A 435 -17.50 9.21 1.92
C GLY A 435 -16.05 9.21 2.44
N ALA A 436 -15.37 8.07 2.61
CA ALA A 436 -13.98 7.98 3.09
C ALA A 436 -13.05 8.93 2.32
N PHE A 437 -13.18 9.00 1.00
CA PHE A 437 -12.41 9.91 0.17
C PHE A 437 -12.58 11.39 0.57
N GLU A 438 -13.79 11.83 0.91
CA GLU A 438 -14.05 13.21 1.33
C GLU A 438 -13.46 13.51 2.72
N TYR A 439 -13.52 12.55 3.65
CA TYR A 439 -12.90 12.67 4.96
C TYR A 439 -11.38 12.83 4.82
N PHE A 440 -10.75 12.03 3.99
CA PHE A 440 -9.30 12.10 3.77
C PHE A 440 -8.84 13.34 2.99
N ASP A 441 -9.62 13.82 2.02
CA ASP A 441 -9.31 15.10 1.34
C ASP A 441 -9.31 16.28 2.33
N ALA A 442 -10.24 16.27 3.30
CA ALA A 442 -10.26 17.25 4.38
C ALA A 442 -9.04 17.14 5.30
N LEU A 443 -8.63 15.90 5.66
CA LEU A 443 -7.45 15.66 6.48
C LEU A 443 -6.17 16.12 5.78
N ASP A 444 -6.01 15.80 4.49
CA ASP A 444 -4.89 16.23 3.65
C ASP A 444 -4.78 17.77 3.58
N ALA A 445 -5.92 18.45 3.49
CA ALA A 445 -5.95 19.92 3.53
C ALA A 445 -5.46 20.47 4.87
N GLY A 446 -5.83 19.84 6.00
CA GLY A 446 -5.35 20.21 7.33
C GLY A 446 -3.84 19.99 7.48
N ILE A 447 -3.33 18.84 7.03
CA ILE A 447 -1.89 18.53 7.01
C ILE A 447 -1.12 19.63 6.25
N ALA A 448 -1.56 19.93 5.03
CA ALA A 448 -0.90 20.94 4.22
C ALA A 448 -0.81 22.32 4.91
N LYS A 449 -1.87 22.75 5.62
CA LYS A 449 -1.88 23.99 6.38
C LYS A 449 -0.87 23.96 7.53
N ALA A 450 -0.78 22.85 8.27
CA ALA A 450 0.15 22.72 9.37
C ALA A 450 1.60 22.69 8.90
N ILE A 451 1.92 21.90 7.89
CA ILE A 451 3.28 21.76 7.34
C ILE A 451 3.79 23.08 6.74
N THR A 452 2.91 23.84 6.08
CA THR A 452 3.29 25.16 5.50
C THR A 452 3.31 26.29 6.52
N GLY A 453 2.87 26.05 7.77
CA GLY A 453 2.77 27.07 8.82
C GLY A 453 1.61 28.05 8.61
N GLU A 454 0.64 27.74 7.78
CA GLU A 454 -0.59 28.52 7.61
C GLU A 454 -1.47 28.45 8.87
N ALA A 455 -1.48 27.30 9.55
CA ALA A 455 -2.14 27.10 10.84
C ALA A 455 -1.25 26.25 11.76
N ASP A 456 -1.41 26.38 13.08
CA ASP A 456 -0.84 25.40 14.00
C ASP A 456 -1.60 24.05 13.90
N PRO A 457 -0.99 22.92 14.33
CA PRO A 457 -1.61 21.60 14.21
C PRO A 457 -2.99 21.47 14.85
N GLN A 458 -3.21 22.09 16.00
CA GLN A 458 -4.53 22.05 16.67
C GLN A 458 -5.58 22.77 15.83
N THR A 459 -5.30 24.00 15.40
CA THR A 459 -6.20 24.81 14.56
C THR A 459 -6.51 24.07 13.25
N ALA A 460 -5.50 23.49 12.60
CA ALA A 460 -5.68 22.76 11.36
C ALA A 460 -6.60 21.54 11.52
N LEU A 461 -6.41 20.75 12.59
CA LEU A 461 -7.23 19.58 12.86
C LEU A 461 -8.63 19.91 13.41
N ASP A 462 -8.82 21.05 14.07
CA ASP A 462 -10.14 21.54 14.44
C ASP A 462 -11.00 21.88 13.20
N GLU A 463 -10.40 22.45 12.16
CA GLU A 463 -11.07 22.67 10.86
C GLU A 463 -11.42 21.36 10.16
N VAL A 464 -10.52 20.35 10.25
CA VAL A 464 -10.79 18.99 9.73
C VAL A 464 -12.00 18.39 10.43
N VAL A 465 -12.06 18.45 11.78
CA VAL A 465 -13.19 17.93 12.57
C VAL A 465 -14.50 18.60 12.18
N ALA A 466 -14.51 19.92 12.00
CA ALA A 466 -15.71 20.63 11.58
C ALA A 466 -16.20 20.15 10.19
N THR A 467 -15.27 19.87 9.27
CA THR A 467 -15.59 19.31 7.96
C THR A 467 -16.09 17.87 8.05
N TRP A 468 -15.43 17.03 8.86
CA TRP A 468 -15.84 15.64 9.10
C TRP A 468 -17.24 15.56 9.71
N ASP A 469 -17.57 16.40 10.69
CA ASP A 469 -18.92 16.48 11.26
C ASP A 469 -19.97 16.83 10.19
N ALA A 470 -19.67 17.80 9.31
CA ALA A 470 -20.59 18.18 8.24
C ALA A 470 -20.79 17.04 7.21
N ILE A 471 -19.72 16.30 6.84
CA ILE A 471 -19.81 15.12 5.97
C ILE A 471 -20.66 14.05 6.65
N THR A 472 -20.39 13.74 7.92
CA THR A 472 -21.11 12.73 8.70
C THR A 472 -22.61 13.04 8.79
N ASP A 473 -22.97 14.30 9.08
CA ASP A 473 -24.37 14.72 9.16
C ASP A 473 -25.08 14.65 7.81
N ARG A 474 -24.41 15.05 6.73
CA ARG A 474 -24.92 14.97 5.35
C ARG A 474 -25.19 13.52 4.91
N LEU A 475 -24.29 12.59 5.26
CA LEU A 475 -24.42 11.17 4.93
C LEU A 475 -25.34 10.40 5.89
N GLY A 476 -25.76 11.04 7.00
CA GLY A 476 -26.63 10.45 8.01
C GLY A 476 -25.86 9.76 9.14
N ARG A 477 -25.60 10.49 10.23
CA ARG A 477 -24.74 10.09 11.36
C ARG A 477 -25.06 8.70 11.94
N GLU A 478 -26.34 8.35 12.11
CA GLU A 478 -26.75 7.03 12.62
C GLU A 478 -26.36 5.89 11.67
N ASN A 479 -26.54 6.11 10.36
CA ASN A 479 -26.12 5.14 9.35
C ASN A 479 -24.59 5.01 9.30
N GLN A 480 -23.87 6.13 9.30
CA GLN A 480 -22.41 6.14 9.34
C GLN A 480 -21.86 5.43 10.59
N LEU A 481 -22.46 5.63 11.75
CA LEU A 481 -22.10 4.94 12.98
C LEU A 481 -22.27 3.42 12.83
N THR A 482 -23.39 2.97 12.26
CA THR A 482 -23.68 1.55 12.03
C THR A 482 -22.63 0.94 11.10
N LEU A 483 -22.33 1.61 9.99
CA LEU A 483 -21.34 1.15 9.01
C LEU A 483 -19.92 1.19 9.57
N TYR A 484 -19.59 2.19 10.39
CA TYR A 484 -18.29 2.28 11.04
C TYR A 484 -18.08 1.13 12.03
N LYS A 485 -19.04 0.86 12.90
CA LYS A 485 -19.01 -0.31 13.78
C LYS A 485 -18.86 -1.61 13.01
N GLN A 486 -19.62 -1.78 11.94
CA GLN A 486 -19.53 -2.95 11.06
C GLN A 486 -18.13 -3.08 10.43
N SER A 487 -17.54 -1.98 9.95
CA SER A 487 -16.18 -2.00 9.36
C SER A 487 -15.10 -2.34 10.39
N LEU A 488 -15.34 -2.06 11.67
CA LEU A 488 -14.47 -2.41 12.80
C LEU A 488 -14.70 -3.84 13.33
N GLY A 489 -15.77 -4.52 12.90
CA GLY A 489 -16.17 -5.83 13.42
C GLY A 489 -16.73 -5.77 14.84
N VAL A 490 -17.36 -4.64 15.23
CA VAL A 490 -18.00 -4.46 16.55
C VAL A 490 -19.52 -4.26 16.39
N GLU A 491 -20.29 -4.64 17.42
CA GLU A 491 -21.77 -4.50 17.47
C GLU A 491 -22.23 -3.09 17.83
#